data_0d80896cf92ec4f834527ad237a44791
#
_entry.id   0d80896cf92ec4f834527ad237a44791
#
_cell.length_a   1.000
_cell.length_b   1.000
_cell.length_c   1.000
_cell.angle_alpha   90.00
_cell.angle_beta   90.00
_cell.angle_gamma   90.00
#
_symmetry.space_group_name_H-M   'P 1'
#
loop_
_entity.id
_entity.type
_entity.pdbx_description
1 polymer ?
#
loop_
_entity_poly.entity_id
_entity_poly.type
_entity_poly.pdbx_seq_one_letter_code
_entity_poly.pdbx_strand_id
1 'polypeptide(L)'
;MKNTNTSNEPDLELTAAITSRLKGKLAIVGIGNIIRGDDGLGPKLIEILRNRGGLPGVSLFDCGTAPENYIFPILSTSCDTLMLVDAADIGKEPGAVEIFDLDKISRVSFSTHNPSPRLFTDLLKTGKEDMDIFVISIQPKSTGIGAPLSEEVLNSLERIADIFCAYNPS
;
A
#
# COMPACT_ATOMS: atom_id res chain seq x y z
N MET A 1 -29.38 12.03 22.68
CA MET A 1 -28.11 11.41 23.04
C MET A 1 -27.72 10.46 21.93
N LYS A 2 -26.83 10.89 21.04
CA LYS A 2 -26.25 10.01 20.00
C LYS A 2 -24.90 9.56 20.52
N ASN A 3 -24.78 8.28 20.83
CA ASN A 3 -23.52 7.65 21.20
C ASN A 3 -22.60 7.63 19.95
N THR A 4 -21.62 8.52 19.94
CA THR A 4 -20.47 8.47 19.07
C THR A 4 -19.36 7.74 19.82
N ASN A 5 -19.32 6.43 19.74
CA ASN A 5 -18.18 5.66 20.22
C ASN A 5 -18.01 4.41 19.34
N THR A 6 -17.50 4.62 18.12
CA THR A 6 -17.13 3.56 17.19
C THR A 6 -15.79 3.91 16.53
N SER A 7 -14.72 3.99 17.31
CA SER A 7 -13.42 4.31 16.71
C SER A 7 -12.23 3.77 17.50
N ASN A 8 -12.29 2.55 18.06
CA ASN A 8 -11.07 1.94 18.59
C ASN A 8 -11.12 0.40 18.74
N GLU A 9 -12.02 -0.29 18.03
CA GLU A 9 -11.77 -1.72 17.85
C GLU A 9 -10.83 -1.88 16.65
N PRO A 10 -9.71 -2.61 16.83
CA PRO A 10 -8.84 -2.91 15.69
C PRO A 10 -9.71 -3.61 14.64
N ASP A 11 -9.57 -3.20 13.38
CA ASP A 11 -10.20 -3.87 12.25
C ASP A 11 -9.58 -5.28 12.14
N LEU A 12 -10.15 -6.23 12.88
CA LEU A 12 -9.60 -7.58 13.04
C LEU A 12 -9.53 -8.31 11.71
N GLU A 13 -10.47 -8.04 10.80
CA GLU A 13 -10.50 -8.65 9.48
C GLU A 13 -9.34 -8.13 8.62
N LEU A 14 -9.17 -6.80 8.54
CA LEU A 14 -8.08 -6.19 7.80
C LEU A 14 -6.72 -6.57 8.39
N THR A 15 -6.62 -6.56 9.73
CA THR A 15 -5.39 -6.97 10.43
C THR A 15 -5.03 -8.40 10.09
N ALA A 16 -5.96 -9.35 10.18
CA ALA A 16 -5.72 -10.74 9.85
C ALA A 16 -5.35 -10.92 8.38
N ALA A 17 -6.05 -10.23 7.47
CA ALA A 17 -5.78 -10.28 6.04
C ALA A 17 -4.38 -9.80 5.69
N ILE A 18 -3.91 -8.69 6.29
CA ILE A 18 -2.56 -8.18 6.07
C ILE A 18 -1.53 -9.11 6.72
N THR A 19 -1.66 -9.40 8.01
CA THR A 19 -0.64 -10.13 8.78
C THR A 19 -0.45 -11.56 8.32
N SER A 20 -1.48 -12.22 7.80
CA SER A 20 -1.37 -13.56 7.22
C SER A 20 -0.45 -13.64 6.00
N ARG A 21 -0.22 -12.51 5.32
CA ARG A 21 0.65 -12.40 4.14
C ARG A 21 2.09 -12.02 4.48
N LEU A 22 2.34 -11.51 5.69
CA LEU A 22 3.67 -11.03 6.08
C LEU A 22 4.57 -12.22 6.45
N LYS A 23 5.46 -12.60 5.53
CA LYS A 23 6.38 -13.72 5.70
C LYS A 23 7.80 -13.31 5.34
N GLY A 24 8.78 -13.74 6.15
CA GLY A 24 10.19 -13.49 5.89
C GLY A 24 10.54 -11.99 5.89
N LYS A 25 11.47 -11.60 5.04
CA LYS A 25 11.86 -10.20 4.87
C LYS A 25 10.80 -9.44 4.08
N LEU A 26 10.33 -8.34 4.63
CA LEU A 26 9.27 -7.52 4.05
C LEU A 26 9.82 -6.26 3.37
N ALA A 27 9.28 -5.93 2.22
CA ALA A 27 9.39 -4.60 1.61
C ALA A 27 8.00 -4.01 1.37
N ILE A 28 7.84 -2.73 1.64
CA ILE A 28 6.61 -1.96 1.40
C ILE A 28 6.92 -0.89 0.37
N VAL A 29 6.12 -0.85 -0.69
CA VAL A 29 6.26 0.05 -1.82
C VAL A 29 5.03 0.92 -1.96
N GLY A 30 5.19 2.22 -1.80
CA GLY A 30 4.15 3.22 -2.06
C GLY A 30 4.25 3.76 -3.48
N ILE A 31 3.17 3.61 -4.24
CA ILE A 31 3.05 4.13 -5.61
C ILE A 31 1.98 5.22 -5.62
N GLY A 32 2.17 6.24 -6.45
CA GLY A 32 1.16 7.28 -6.65
C GLY A 32 1.74 8.68 -6.84
N ASN A 33 0.88 9.64 -7.15
CA ASN A 33 1.23 11.01 -7.45
C ASN A 33 0.75 11.97 -6.35
N ILE A 34 1.67 12.49 -5.55
CA ILE A 34 1.39 13.38 -4.41
C ILE A 34 0.70 14.70 -4.77
N ILE A 35 0.75 15.12 -6.02
CA ILE A 35 0.06 16.35 -6.47
C ILE A 35 -1.39 16.10 -6.91
N ARG A 36 -1.87 14.86 -6.86
CA ARG A 36 -3.18 14.45 -7.34
C ARG A 36 -4.09 13.89 -6.23
N GLY A 37 -4.20 14.60 -5.12
CA GLY A 37 -5.10 14.18 -4.04
C GLY A 37 -4.82 12.76 -3.55
N ASP A 38 -5.86 11.94 -3.53
CA ASP A 38 -5.77 10.56 -3.01
C ASP A 38 -4.89 9.62 -3.85
N ASP A 39 -4.52 10.01 -5.06
CA ASP A 39 -3.50 9.29 -5.84
C ASP A 39 -2.12 9.27 -5.15
N GLY A 40 -1.88 10.18 -4.22
CA GLY A 40 -0.66 10.25 -3.41
C GLY A 40 -0.66 9.35 -2.16
N LEU A 41 -1.63 8.48 -1.98
CA LEU A 41 -1.77 7.69 -0.75
C LEU A 41 -0.62 6.70 -0.50
N GLY A 42 -0.05 6.09 -1.53
CA GLY A 42 1.10 5.18 -1.40
C GLY A 42 2.33 5.87 -0.81
N PRO A 43 2.85 6.95 -1.43
CA PRO A 43 3.88 7.79 -0.85
C PRO A 43 3.57 8.27 0.57
N LYS A 44 2.31 8.64 0.83
CA LYS A 44 1.88 9.11 2.16
C LYS A 44 1.98 8.03 3.23
N LEU A 45 1.62 6.78 2.91
CA LEU A 45 1.81 5.67 3.86
C LEU A 45 3.30 5.51 4.22
N ILE A 46 4.18 5.55 3.22
CA ILE A 46 5.62 5.45 3.47
C ILE A 46 6.12 6.59 4.38
N GLU A 47 5.64 7.81 4.14
CA GLU A 47 5.94 8.97 5.00
C GLU A 47 5.47 8.73 6.44
N ILE A 48 4.22 8.27 6.64
CA ILE A 48 3.66 7.97 7.97
C ILE A 48 4.53 6.93 8.69
N LEU A 49 4.86 5.83 8.03
CA LEU A 49 5.67 4.76 8.62
C LEU A 49 7.07 5.25 8.99
N ARG A 50 7.72 6.04 8.15
CA ARG A 50 9.04 6.64 8.44
C ARG A 50 8.97 7.60 9.63
N ASN A 51 7.95 8.45 9.71
CA ASN A 51 7.76 9.41 10.80
C ASN A 51 7.49 8.71 12.15
N ARG A 52 6.95 7.50 12.13
CA ARG A 52 6.77 6.65 13.32
C ARG A 52 8.03 5.89 13.74
N GLY A 53 9.18 6.16 13.09
CA GLY A 53 10.47 5.54 13.40
C GLY A 53 10.83 4.39 12.45
N GLY A 54 10.05 4.18 11.40
CA GLY A 54 10.21 3.04 10.50
C GLY A 54 9.75 1.72 11.14
N LEU A 55 10.00 0.64 10.43
CA LEU A 55 9.66 -0.71 10.89
C LEU A 55 10.94 -1.55 10.91
N PRO A 56 11.36 -2.08 12.06
CA PRO A 56 12.59 -2.89 12.14
C PRO A 56 12.55 -4.05 11.14
N GLY A 57 13.62 -4.19 10.35
CA GLY A 57 13.74 -5.27 9.36
C GLY A 57 12.85 -5.13 8.11
N VAL A 58 12.10 -4.05 7.96
CA VAL A 58 11.24 -3.78 6.80
C VAL A 58 11.86 -2.68 5.93
N SER A 59 11.94 -2.93 4.64
CA SER A 59 12.39 -1.94 3.66
C SER A 59 11.21 -1.10 3.15
N LEU A 60 11.32 0.24 3.23
CA LEU A 60 10.27 1.18 2.84
C LEU A 60 10.70 1.96 1.60
N PHE A 61 9.92 1.86 0.52
CA PHE A 61 10.17 2.53 -0.76
C PHE A 61 9.03 3.48 -1.13
N ASP A 62 9.32 4.76 -1.20
CA ASP A 62 8.47 5.73 -1.87
C ASP A 62 8.87 5.76 -3.34
N CYS A 63 8.09 5.13 -4.18
CA CYS A 63 8.36 5.01 -5.61
C CYS A 63 7.67 6.10 -6.44
N GLY A 64 6.80 6.90 -5.82
CA GLY A 64 6.09 7.96 -6.51
C GLY A 64 5.41 7.44 -7.78
N THR A 65 5.64 8.12 -8.90
CA THR A 65 5.05 7.79 -10.20
C THR A 65 5.96 6.94 -11.10
N ALA A 66 7.13 6.51 -10.61
CA ALA A 66 8.12 5.79 -11.42
C ALA A 66 8.68 4.56 -10.68
N PRO A 67 7.82 3.56 -10.36
CA PRO A 67 8.22 2.37 -9.60
C PRO A 67 9.30 1.55 -10.31
N GLU A 68 9.38 1.61 -11.64
CA GLU A 68 10.39 0.94 -12.43
C GLU A 68 11.82 1.35 -12.06
N ASN A 69 12.04 2.54 -11.54
CA ASN A 69 13.35 3.01 -11.07
C ASN A 69 13.82 2.30 -9.79
N TYR A 70 12.91 1.59 -9.12
CA TYR A 70 13.17 0.94 -7.83
C TYR A 70 13.35 -0.58 -7.92
N ILE A 71 13.29 -1.17 -9.12
CA ILE A 71 13.45 -2.63 -9.31
C ILE A 71 14.74 -3.11 -8.68
N PHE A 72 15.88 -2.51 -9.02
CA PHE A 72 17.18 -2.88 -8.47
C PHE A 72 17.28 -2.66 -6.95
N PRO A 73 16.91 -1.49 -6.40
CA PRO A 73 16.86 -1.28 -4.95
C PRO A 73 16.02 -2.32 -4.22
N ILE A 74 14.84 -2.67 -4.75
CA ILE A 74 13.95 -3.67 -4.13
C ILE A 74 14.59 -5.06 -4.16
N LEU A 75 15.09 -5.52 -5.31
CA LEU A 75 15.74 -6.82 -5.44
C LEU A 75 16.98 -6.94 -4.53
N SER A 76 17.70 -5.84 -4.32
CA SER A 76 18.88 -5.80 -3.42
C SER A 76 18.53 -6.05 -1.96
N THR A 77 17.28 -5.86 -1.53
CA THR A 77 16.86 -6.18 -0.16
C THR A 77 16.72 -7.68 0.07
N SER A 78 16.62 -8.47 -0.99
CA SER A 78 16.30 -9.90 -0.94
C SER A 78 15.00 -10.19 -0.15
N CYS A 79 13.99 -9.28 -0.27
CA CYS A 79 12.72 -9.47 0.41
C CYS A 79 12.00 -10.73 -0.08
N ASP A 80 11.31 -11.39 0.85
CA ASP A 80 10.50 -12.58 0.56
C ASP A 80 9.05 -12.19 0.24
N THR A 81 8.60 -11.10 0.86
CA THR A 81 7.27 -10.53 0.65
C THR A 81 7.38 -9.07 0.23
N LEU A 82 6.68 -8.70 -0.82
CA LEU A 82 6.54 -7.33 -1.30
C LEU A 82 5.08 -6.89 -1.24
N MET A 83 4.81 -5.82 -0.51
CA MET A 83 3.50 -5.19 -0.46
C MET A 83 3.52 -3.90 -1.27
N LEU A 84 2.67 -3.83 -2.28
CA LEU A 84 2.40 -2.59 -3.02
C LEU A 84 1.22 -1.87 -2.40
N VAL A 85 1.28 -0.55 -2.32
CA VAL A 85 0.17 0.29 -1.88
C VAL A 85 -0.09 1.35 -2.93
N ASP A 86 -1.32 1.38 -3.45
CA ASP A 86 -1.73 2.29 -4.51
C ASP A 86 -3.22 2.64 -4.41
N ALA A 87 -3.60 3.79 -4.96
CA ALA A 87 -4.99 4.15 -5.15
C ALA A 87 -5.57 3.37 -6.33
N ALA A 88 -6.76 2.81 -6.15
CA ALA A 88 -7.45 2.14 -7.24
C ALA A 88 -8.97 2.31 -7.11
N ASP A 89 -9.64 2.44 -8.25
CA ASP A 89 -11.10 2.37 -8.28
C ASP A 89 -11.52 0.90 -8.15
N ILE A 90 -11.94 0.55 -6.95
CA ILE A 90 -12.41 -0.79 -6.58
C ILE A 90 -13.94 -0.87 -6.49
N GLY A 91 -14.64 0.22 -6.87
CA GLY A 91 -16.09 0.31 -6.87
C GLY A 91 -16.72 0.32 -5.46
N LYS A 92 -16.00 0.83 -4.46
CA LYS A 92 -16.43 0.91 -3.07
C LYS A 92 -16.48 2.35 -2.57
N GLU A 93 -16.92 2.53 -1.31
CA GLU A 93 -16.89 3.83 -0.66
C GLU A 93 -15.44 4.34 -0.48
N PRO A 94 -15.21 5.68 -0.55
CA PRO A 94 -13.90 6.27 -0.32
C PRO A 94 -13.25 5.77 0.97
N GLY A 95 -11.97 5.45 0.91
CA GLY A 95 -11.21 4.89 2.03
C GLY A 95 -11.38 3.38 2.22
N ALA A 96 -12.26 2.71 1.48
CA ALA A 96 -12.34 1.25 1.53
C ALA A 96 -11.01 0.62 1.11
N VAL A 97 -10.58 -0.42 1.82
CA VAL A 97 -9.32 -1.13 1.61
C VAL A 97 -9.61 -2.52 1.06
N GLU A 98 -8.90 -2.91 0.03
CA GLU A 98 -8.89 -4.29 -0.49
C GLU A 98 -7.47 -4.80 -0.72
N ILE A 99 -7.32 -6.11 -0.55
CA ILE A 99 -6.06 -6.81 -0.81
C ILE A 99 -6.23 -7.69 -2.04
N PHE A 100 -5.32 -7.54 -2.99
CA PHE A 100 -5.33 -8.29 -4.24
C PHE A 100 -4.04 -9.09 -4.42
N ASP A 101 -4.21 -10.32 -4.90
CA ASP A 101 -3.11 -11.08 -5.48
C ASP A 101 -2.81 -10.56 -6.89
N LEU A 102 -1.59 -10.79 -7.38
CA LEU A 102 -1.15 -10.32 -8.70
C LEU A 102 -2.05 -10.74 -9.87
N ASP A 103 -2.59 -11.94 -9.81
CA ASP A 103 -3.47 -12.50 -10.84
C ASP A 103 -4.83 -11.76 -10.94
N LYS A 104 -5.23 -11.07 -9.86
CA LYS A 104 -6.46 -10.28 -9.81
C LYS A 104 -6.26 -8.80 -10.15
N ILE A 105 -5.02 -8.33 -10.23
CA ILE A 105 -4.69 -6.93 -10.51
C ILE A 105 -5.27 -6.44 -11.85
N SER A 106 -5.36 -7.31 -12.86
CA SER A 106 -5.91 -6.94 -14.17
C SER A 106 -7.39 -6.52 -14.16
N ARG A 107 -8.09 -6.73 -13.04
CA ARG A 107 -9.52 -6.38 -12.87
C ARG A 107 -9.74 -5.04 -12.20
N VAL A 108 -8.68 -4.37 -11.77
CA VAL A 108 -8.74 -3.12 -11.02
C VAL A 108 -8.19 -1.99 -11.87
N SER A 109 -8.89 -0.87 -11.93
CA SER A 109 -8.42 0.34 -12.59
C SER A 109 -7.56 1.15 -11.63
N PHE A 110 -6.24 1.10 -11.83
CA PHE A 110 -5.32 1.96 -11.11
C PHE A 110 -5.38 3.39 -11.64
N SER A 111 -5.30 4.36 -10.73
CA SER A 111 -5.45 5.78 -11.05
C SER A 111 -4.23 6.38 -11.76
N THR A 112 -3.12 5.68 -11.81
CA THR A 112 -1.90 6.15 -12.47
C THR A 112 -1.86 5.77 -13.94
N HIS A 113 -1.53 6.72 -14.82
CA HIS A 113 -1.28 6.49 -16.25
C HIS A 113 0.07 5.78 -16.53
N ASN A 114 0.70 5.23 -15.51
CA ASN A 114 1.97 4.52 -15.59
C ASN A 114 1.79 3.07 -16.07
N PRO A 115 2.88 2.46 -16.57
CA PRO A 115 2.86 1.06 -16.95
C PRO A 115 2.23 0.24 -15.82
N SER A 116 1.29 -0.63 -16.22
CA SER A 116 0.47 -1.43 -15.32
C SER A 116 1.32 -1.97 -14.16
N PRO A 117 0.83 -1.92 -12.91
CA PRO A 117 1.50 -2.54 -11.76
C PRO A 117 1.98 -3.97 -12.07
N ARG A 118 1.31 -4.64 -12.99
CA ARG A 118 1.69 -5.97 -13.47
C ARG A 118 3.04 -5.99 -14.17
N LEU A 119 3.34 -5.03 -15.06
CA LEU A 119 4.66 -5.01 -15.72
C LEU A 119 5.78 -4.82 -14.71
N PHE A 120 5.59 -3.93 -13.74
CA PHE A 120 6.53 -3.72 -12.65
C PHE A 120 6.75 -5.01 -11.83
N THR A 121 5.68 -5.70 -11.46
CA THR A 121 5.76 -6.94 -10.69
C THR A 121 6.33 -8.10 -11.49
N ASP A 122 6.04 -8.19 -12.79
CA ASP A 122 6.63 -9.19 -13.67
C ASP A 122 8.15 -9.03 -13.77
N LEU A 123 8.63 -7.77 -13.86
CA LEU A 123 10.06 -7.47 -13.84
C LEU A 123 10.73 -7.86 -12.51
N LEU A 124 10.08 -7.60 -11.38
CA LEU A 124 10.58 -8.03 -10.07
C LEU A 124 10.66 -9.55 -9.97
N LYS A 125 9.66 -10.27 -10.44
CA LYS A 125 9.65 -11.74 -10.45
C LYS A 125 10.71 -12.35 -11.38
N THR A 126 11.15 -11.62 -12.39
CA THR A 126 12.31 -12.04 -13.20
C THR A 126 13.59 -12.12 -12.36
N GLY A 127 13.73 -11.23 -11.36
CA GLY A 127 14.88 -11.25 -10.46
C GLY A 127 14.74 -12.17 -9.25
N LYS A 128 13.51 -12.41 -8.79
CA LYS A 128 13.19 -13.31 -7.67
C LYS A 128 11.80 -13.93 -7.87
N GLU A 129 11.76 -15.13 -8.44
CA GLU A 129 10.53 -15.82 -8.86
C GLU A 129 9.60 -16.17 -7.68
N ASP A 130 10.17 -16.55 -6.55
CA ASP A 130 9.48 -17.00 -5.34
C ASP A 130 9.02 -15.84 -4.42
N MET A 131 9.26 -14.57 -4.81
CA MET A 131 8.78 -13.42 -4.04
C MET A 131 7.25 -13.40 -4.01
N ASP A 132 6.66 -13.40 -2.80
CA ASP A 132 5.22 -13.18 -2.63
C ASP A 132 4.92 -11.69 -2.83
N ILE A 133 4.09 -11.35 -3.81
CA ILE A 133 3.71 -9.97 -4.11
C ILE A 133 2.20 -9.84 -4.01
N PHE A 134 1.75 -8.88 -3.22
CA PHE A 134 0.34 -8.51 -3.13
C PHE A 134 0.15 -7.01 -3.10
N VAL A 135 -1.05 -6.55 -3.40
CA VAL A 135 -1.40 -5.13 -3.49
C VAL A 135 -2.46 -4.80 -2.45
N ILE A 136 -2.23 -3.76 -1.69
CA ILE A 136 -3.26 -3.07 -0.92
C ILE A 136 -3.74 -1.89 -1.74
N SER A 137 -4.99 -1.95 -2.17
CA SER A 137 -5.66 -0.88 -2.89
C SER A 137 -6.62 -0.15 -1.98
N ILE A 138 -6.62 1.17 -2.04
CA ILE A 138 -7.55 2.02 -1.30
C ILE A 138 -8.39 2.81 -2.28
N GLN A 139 -9.72 2.79 -2.08
CA GLN A 139 -10.66 3.55 -2.90
C GLN A 139 -10.44 5.04 -2.70
N PRO A 140 -10.04 5.78 -3.75
CA PRO A 140 -9.91 7.23 -3.67
C PRO A 140 -11.28 7.90 -3.65
N LYS A 141 -11.34 9.08 -3.03
CA LYS A 141 -12.47 10.01 -3.13
C LYS A 141 -12.28 11.00 -4.27
N SER A 142 -11.05 11.51 -4.40
CA SER A 142 -10.68 12.49 -5.42
C SER A 142 -9.22 12.38 -5.81
N THR A 143 -8.95 12.35 -7.10
CA THR A 143 -7.59 12.37 -7.69
C THR A 143 -7.34 13.65 -8.50
N GLY A 144 -8.04 14.73 -8.15
CA GLY A 144 -7.86 16.04 -8.78
C GLY A 144 -6.47 16.63 -8.52
N ILE A 145 -5.91 17.33 -9.51
CA ILE A 145 -4.63 18.03 -9.37
C ILE A 145 -4.77 19.12 -8.31
N GLY A 146 -3.82 19.15 -7.36
CA GLY A 146 -3.81 20.12 -6.26
C GLY A 146 -4.81 19.83 -5.13
N ALA A 147 -5.62 18.78 -5.24
CA ALA A 147 -6.47 18.36 -4.14
C ALA A 147 -5.63 17.78 -2.99
N PRO A 148 -6.02 17.99 -1.72
CA PRO A 148 -5.41 17.28 -0.60
C PRO A 148 -5.85 15.81 -0.57
N LEU A 149 -5.15 15.00 0.22
CA LEU A 149 -5.65 13.68 0.61
C LEU A 149 -6.97 13.83 1.38
N SER A 150 -7.95 13.00 1.05
CA SER A 150 -9.24 12.99 1.74
C SER A 150 -9.11 12.39 3.15
N GLU A 151 -10.02 12.79 4.04
CA GLU A 151 -10.03 12.30 5.42
C GLU A 151 -10.28 10.78 5.47
N GLU A 152 -11.14 10.27 4.61
CA GLU A 152 -11.45 8.84 4.52
C GLU A 152 -10.21 8.02 4.17
N VAL A 153 -9.40 8.50 3.22
CA VAL A 153 -8.15 7.84 2.83
C VAL A 153 -7.10 7.96 3.92
N LEU A 154 -6.93 9.15 4.53
CA LEU A 154 -6.00 9.34 5.66
C LEU A 154 -6.31 8.40 6.82
N ASN A 155 -7.58 8.26 7.21
CA ASN A 155 -8.00 7.33 8.26
C ASN A 155 -7.62 5.88 7.93
N SER A 156 -7.73 5.47 6.67
CA SER A 156 -7.34 4.13 6.25
C SER A 156 -5.82 3.93 6.28
N LEU A 157 -5.05 4.94 5.89
CA LEU A 157 -3.58 4.90 5.99
C LEU A 157 -3.11 4.78 7.43
N GLU A 158 -3.72 5.54 8.36
CA GLU A 158 -3.39 5.47 9.79
C GLU A 158 -3.70 4.07 10.36
N ARG A 159 -4.86 3.47 10.02
CA ARG A 159 -5.21 2.10 10.42
C ARG A 159 -4.20 1.08 9.89
N ILE A 160 -3.80 1.18 8.63
CA ILE A 160 -2.80 0.29 8.03
C ILE A 160 -1.44 0.48 8.73
N ALA A 161 -1.05 1.72 9.01
CA ALA A 161 0.18 2.01 9.73
C ALA A 161 0.16 1.43 11.17
N ASP A 162 -0.99 1.50 11.86
CA ASP A 162 -1.16 0.89 13.20
C ASP A 162 -0.95 -0.63 13.15
N ILE A 163 -1.49 -1.31 12.13
CA ILE A 163 -1.30 -2.74 11.93
C ILE A 163 0.19 -3.08 11.80
N PHE A 164 0.93 -2.33 10.98
CA PHE A 164 2.36 -2.57 10.81
C PHE A 164 3.18 -2.25 12.03
N CYS A 165 2.87 -1.15 12.74
CA CYS A 165 3.58 -0.80 13.99
C CYS A 165 3.33 -1.83 15.11
N ALA A 166 2.18 -2.48 15.11
CA ALA A 166 1.85 -3.56 16.05
C ALA A 166 2.43 -4.92 15.62
N TYR A 167 2.79 -5.08 14.34
CA TYR A 167 3.37 -6.31 13.81
C TYR A 167 4.81 -6.44 14.30
N ASN A 168 5.09 -7.50 15.05
CA ASN A 168 6.44 -7.84 15.50
C ASN A 168 6.87 -9.13 14.77
N PRO A 169 7.71 -9.04 13.74
CA PRO A 169 8.22 -10.24 13.08
C PRO A 169 9.06 -11.04 14.09
N SER A 170 8.62 -12.24 14.43
CA SER A 170 9.35 -13.21 15.25
C SER A 170 10.45 -13.92 14.46
#